data_50c5a6b58f0225b98df70b4941ab2815
#
_entry.id   50c5a6b58f0225b98df70b4941ab2815
#
_cell.length_a   1.000
_cell.length_b   1.000
_cell.length_c   1.000
_cell.angle_alpha   90.00
_cell.angle_beta   90.00
_cell.angle_gamma   90.00
#
_symmetry.space_group_name_H-M   'P 1'
#
loop_
_entity.id
_entity.type
_entity.pdbx_description
1 polymer ?
#
loop_
_entity_poly.entity_id
_entity_poly.type
_entity_poly.pdbx_seq_one_letter_code
_entity_poly.pdbx_strand_id
1 'polypeptide(L)'
;MSGKTQALGSVRKVMSQTPHGASQRNHCPKTFRQLVVTGAYPPALLQPAKHALDDVALSVLGLVEQSGQAKLGFTLHATVCRPGMSQPARGVMELRELDLNLLLVFNQLLIDRRVSTAADNLELTQPAVSNALKRLRTALNDELFVRTYQGMEPTPYARQLAEPIALAIQTLRDALSRQDRFDPLNCNRRFTMAMTDIGEIYFMPRLMDALAERAPGCSISTLRNNADTLAEGLQNGAINLAVGLLPHLQAGFFKQRLFHHRYVCMCRKGHPATKEPLTLERFCSYDHVRVVAANTGHGEVDTFLARAGVERNIRLEVPHFVAIGHILQRTDLLATVPERFASSCEQPFGLTVLPPPLELPKIEINLFWHARYNKDPANRWLRQLMFELFSD
;
A
#
# COMPACT_ATOMS: atom_id res chain seq x y z
N MET A 1 -23.47 23.74 -32.89
CA MET A 1 -24.69 22.94 -33.06
C MET A 1 -24.82 22.01 -31.86
N SER A 2 -25.91 22.16 -31.15
CA SER A 2 -26.57 21.22 -30.22
C SER A 2 -25.70 20.66 -29.06
N GLY A 3 -25.57 21.22 -27.92
CA GLY A 3 -26.51 21.55 -26.84
C GLY A 3 -27.14 20.30 -26.21
N LYS A 4 -26.46 19.64 -25.22
CA LYS A 4 -27.13 18.75 -24.24
C LYS A 4 -26.98 19.38 -22.87
N THR A 5 -28.00 20.11 -22.48
CA THR A 5 -28.23 20.62 -21.14
C THR A 5 -28.51 19.44 -20.22
N GLN A 6 -27.59 19.17 -19.30
CA GLN A 6 -27.89 18.30 -18.16
C GLN A 6 -28.77 19.03 -17.17
N ALA A 7 -29.94 18.51 -16.94
CA ALA A 7 -30.85 18.97 -15.90
C ALA A 7 -30.28 18.63 -14.52
N LEU A 8 -29.81 19.66 -13.82
CA LEU A 8 -29.49 19.62 -12.39
C LEU A 8 -30.79 19.70 -11.60
N GLY A 9 -31.31 18.58 -11.12
CA GLY A 9 -32.40 18.54 -10.15
C GLY A 9 -31.91 18.98 -8.77
N SER A 10 -32.21 20.19 -8.35
CA SER A 10 -32.00 20.65 -6.98
C SER A 10 -33.15 20.21 -6.11
N VAL A 11 -32.90 19.49 -5.06
CA VAL A 11 -33.91 19.13 -4.06
C VAL A 11 -33.65 19.96 -2.80
N ARG A 12 -34.63 20.78 -2.42
CA ARG A 12 -34.57 21.62 -1.21
C ARG A 12 -34.94 20.82 0.05
N LYS A 13 -34.17 21.05 1.11
CA LYS A 13 -34.47 20.55 2.47
C LYS A 13 -35.63 21.29 3.07
N VAL A 14 -36.69 20.59 3.42
CA VAL A 14 -37.76 21.16 4.24
C VAL A 14 -37.57 20.68 5.68
N MET A 15 -37.19 21.57 6.56
CA MET A 15 -37.25 21.34 8.02
C MET A 15 -38.63 21.64 8.52
N SER A 16 -39.35 20.68 9.07
CA SER A 16 -40.56 20.94 9.87
C SER A 16 -40.14 21.40 11.25
N GLN A 17 -40.56 22.62 11.62
CA GLN A 17 -40.46 23.13 12.98
C GLN A 17 -41.42 22.35 13.89
N THR A 18 -40.91 21.87 15.02
CA THR A 18 -41.74 21.33 16.09
C THR A 18 -42.26 22.48 16.95
N PRO A 19 -43.56 22.51 17.29
CA PRO A 19 -44.05 23.45 18.29
C PRO A 19 -43.67 22.98 19.70
N HIS A 20 -43.26 23.92 20.53
CA HIS A 20 -43.03 23.72 21.96
C HIS A 20 -44.37 23.51 22.71
N GLY A 21 -44.35 22.52 23.57
CA GLY A 21 -45.26 22.45 24.71
C GLY A 21 -46.31 21.36 24.64
N ALA A 22 -46.10 20.31 25.42
CA ALA A 22 -47.01 19.60 26.29
C ALA A 22 -46.78 18.10 26.36
N SER A 23 -46.45 17.65 27.58
CA SER A 23 -46.93 16.43 28.27
C SER A 23 -47.00 15.10 27.51
N GLN A 24 -46.11 14.21 27.94
CA GLN A 24 -46.26 12.77 28.02
C GLN A 24 -47.53 12.14 27.44
N ARG A 25 -47.33 11.40 26.34
CA ARG A 25 -47.92 10.07 26.06
C ARG A 25 -47.24 9.50 24.80
N ASN A 26 -46.80 8.24 24.92
CA ASN A 26 -46.22 7.46 23.81
C ASN A 26 -47.17 7.40 22.61
N HIS A 27 -46.87 8.18 21.59
CA HIS A 27 -47.50 8.06 20.27
C HIS A 27 -46.37 7.96 19.23
N CYS A 28 -46.31 6.81 18.60
CA CYS A 28 -45.52 6.58 17.39
C CYS A 28 -45.97 7.61 16.33
N PRO A 29 -45.07 8.41 15.73
CA PRO A 29 -45.46 9.37 14.69
C PRO A 29 -45.90 8.60 13.46
N LYS A 30 -47.12 8.83 13.04
CA LYS A 30 -47.67 8.38 11.77
C LYS A 30 -46.93 9.09 10.62
N THR A 31 -46.41 8.28 9.70
CA THR A 31 -46.04 8.64 8.34
C THR A 31 -44.84 9.58 8.14
N PHE A 32 -43.67 8.98 7.98
CA PHE A 32 -42.66 9.56 7.09
C PHE A 32 -42.95 9.12 5.66
N ARG A 33 -43.55 10.02 4.87
CA ARG A 33 -43.92 9.72 3.47
C ARG A 33 -42.91 10.17 2.41
N GLN A 34 -41.78 10.79 2.78
CA GLN A 34 -40.81 11.20 1.78
C GLN A 34 -39.35 11.09 2.30
N LEU A 35 -38.57 10.29 1.64
CA LEU A 35 -37.13 10.31 1.74
C LEU A 35 -36.57 11.20 0.63
N VAL A 36 -35.91 12.28 1.00
CA VAL A 36 -35.25 13.18 0.05
C VAL A 36 -33.76 12.89 0.05
N VAL A 37 -33.25 12.35 -1.07
CA VAL A 37 -31.84 12.10 -1.26
C VAL A 37 -31.23 13.20 -2.13
N THR A 38 -30.27 13.93 -1.61
CA THR A 38 -29.50 14.94 -2.33
C THR A 38 -28.13 14.41 -2.71
N GLY A 39 -27.89 14.17 -4.00
CA GLY A 39 -26.61 13.73 -4.56
C GLY A 39 -26.78 13.19 -5.98
N ALA A 40 -25.81 13.39 -6.86
CA ALA A 40 -25.80 12.84 -8.21
C ALA A 40 -25.34 11.38 -8.18
N TYR A 41 -26.23 10.45 -8.49
CA TYR A 41 -25.96 9.01 -8.56
C TYR A 41 -26.19 8.47 -9.97
N PRO A 42 -25.41 7.48 -10.42
CA PRO A 42 -25.71 6.79 -11.68
C PRO A 42 -27.01 5.99 -11.56
N PRO A 43 -27.83 5.93 -12.62
CA PRO A 43 -29.20 5.33 -12.58
C PRO A 43 -29.28 3.86 -12.20
N ALA A 44 -28.19 3.12 -12.29
CA ALA A 44 -28.14 1.67 -12.03
C ALA A 44 -28.23 1.31 -10.53
N LEU A 45 -28.01 2.25 -9.60
CA LEU A 45 -28.03 2.00 -8.16
C LEU A 45 -29.37 2.31 -7.48
N LEU A 46 -30.35 2.85 -8.22
CA LEU A 46 -31.66 3.24 -7.69
C LEU A 46 -32.76 2.17 -7.84
N GLN A 47 -32.55 1.13 -8.62
CA GLN A 47 -33.59 0.13 -8.84
C GLN A 47 -33.90 -0.83 -7.68
N PRO A 48 -32.95 -1.29 -6.86
CA PRO A 48 -33.28 -2.20 -5.74
C PRO A 48 -33.95 -1.50 -4.55
N ALA A 49 -33.83 -0.18 -4.44
CA ALA A 49 -34.37 0.56 -3.28
C ALA A 49 -35.90 0.84 -3.37
N LYS A 50 -36.50 0.73 -4.55
CA LYS A 50 -37.95 1.03 -4.73
C LYS A 50 -38.87 -0.06 -4.19
N HIS A 51 -38.44 -1.30 -4.09
CA HIS A 51 -39.27 -2.41 -3.60
C HIS A 51 -39.16 -2.70 -2.09
N ALA A 52 -38.24 -2.02 -1.39
CA ALA A 52 -38.04 -2.20 0.06
C ALA A 52 -38.65 -1.07 0.93
N LEU A 53 -39.33 -0.10 0.31
CA LEU A 53 -39.74 1.14 0.98
C LEU A 53 -41.08 1.08 1.72
N ASP A 54 -41.83 0.03 1.59
CA ASP A 54 -43.18 -0.04 2.23
C ASP A 54 -43.14 -0.48 3.70
N ASP A 55 -42.00 -1.03 4.20
CA ASP A 55 -41.93 -1.59 5.56
C ASP A 55 -40.70 -1.21 6.41
N VAL A 56 -39.83 -0.29 5.96
CA VAL A 56 -38.58 0.00 6.68
C VAL A 56 -38.38 1.51 6.84
N ALA A 57 -38.23 1.97 8.08
CA ALA A 57 -37.77 3.34 8.40
C ALA A 57 -36.24 3.40 8.34
N LEU A 58 -35.71 4.14 7.38
CA LEU A 58 -34.26 4.38 7.21
C LEU A 58 -33.87 5.72 7.85
N SER A 59 -32.95 5.70 8.80
CA SER A 59 -32.25 6.91 9.26
C SER A 59 -30.80 6.90 8.76
N VAL A 60 -30.41 7.97 8.05
CA VAL A 60 -29.04 8.18 7.58
C VAL A 60 -28.35 9.12 8.56
N LEU A 61 -27.32 8.64 9.24
CA LEU A 61 -26.46 9.45 10.12
C LEU A 61 -25.05 9.55 9.52
N GLY A 62 -24.68 10.76 9.16
CA GLY A 62 -23.31 11.23 9.12
C GLY A 62 -22.56 11.19 7.78
N LEU A 63 -22.56 12.35 7.11
CA LEU A 63 -21.51 12.73 6.16
C LEU A 63 -20.43 13.49 6.94
N VAL A 64 -19.22 12.98 6.95
CA VAL A 64 -18.04 13.73 7.40
C VAL A 64 -17.17 14.01 6.19
N GLU A 65 -17.12 15.30 5.84
CA GLU A 65 -16.20 15.84 4.85
C GLU A 65 -14.84 16.10 5.53
N GLN A 66 -13.80 15.42 5.12
CA GLN A 66 -12.43 15.85 5.37
C GLN A 66 -11.60 15.73 4.09
N SER A 67 -11.03 16.85 3.70
CA SER A 67 -9.98 17.01 2.70
C SER A 67 -10.26 16.44 1.30
N GLY A 68 -11.12 17.08 0.51
CA GLY A 68 -11.10 16.99 -0.95
C GLY A 68 -11.48 15.68 -1.61
N GLN A 69 -11.79 14.63 -0.85
CA GLN A 69 -12.32 13.37 -1.36
C GLN A 69 -13.48 12.91 -0.47
N ALA A 70 -14.68 12.90 -1.02
CA ALA A 70 -15.87 12.42 -0.34
C ALA A 70 -15.77 10.90 -0.09
N LYS A 71 -15.59 10.49 1.16
CA LYS A 71 -15.82 9.12 1.60
C LYS A 71 -17.24 9.01 2.09
N LEU A 72 -18.07 8.31 1.33
CA LEU A 72 -19.44 7.97 1.73
C LEU A 72 -19.41 6.76 2.67
N GLY A 73 -19.66 7.00 3.95
CA GLY A 73 -19.93 5.95 4.93
C GLY A 73 -21.45 5.86 5.14
N PHE A 74 -22.04 4.70 4.92
CA PHE A 74 -23.45 4.44 5.23
C PHE A 74 -23.54 3.55 6.45
N THR A 75 -24.33 3.97 7.44
CA THR A 75 -24.79 3.10 8.52
C THR A 75 -26.29 2.91 8.33
N LEU A 76 -26.71 1.70 7.95
CA LEU A 76 -28.11 1.33 7.82
C LEU A 76 -28.60 0.76 9.15
N HIS A 77 -29.49 1.47 9.83
CA HIS A 77 -30.30 0.93 10.90
C HIS A 77 -31.69 0.60 10.35
N ALA A 78 -31.98 -0.67 10.18
CA ALA A 78 -33.32 -1.12 9.82
C ALA A 78 -34.08 -1.54 11.07
N THR A 79 -35.10 -0.77 11.47
CA THR A 79 -36.02 -1.16 12.51
C THR A 79 -37.32 -1.62 11.84
N VAL A 80 -37.58 -2.93 11.84
CA VAL A 80 -38.82 -3.52 11.33
C VAL A 80 -39.86 -3.50 12.46
N CYS A 81 -40.85 -2.61 12.38
CA CYS A 81 -42.03 -2.66 13.26
C CYS A 81 -43.06 -3.60 12.67
N ARG A 82 -43.25 -4.80 13.24
CA ARG A 82 -44.43 -5.66 13.00
C ARG A 82 -45.55 -5.25 13.96
N PRO A 83 -46.75 -4.95 13.50
CA PRO A 83 -47.90 -4.72 14.39
C PRO A 83 -48.37 -6.09 14.93
N GLY A 84 -48.31 -6.27 16.22
CA GLY A 84 -49.05 -7.36 16.89
C GLY A 84 -48.28 -8.33 17.81
N MET A 85 -47.05 -8.07 18.22
CA MET A 85 -46.39 -8.84 19.28
C MET A 85 -45.70 -7.91 20.27
N SER A 86 -46.29 -7.73 21.45
CA SER A 86 -45.68 -7.10 22.61
C SER A 86 -44.66 -8.06 23.23
N GLN A 87 -43.46 -8.16 22.64
CA GLN A 87 -42.29 -8.62 23.39
C GLN A 87 -41.46 -7.39 23.72
N PRO A 88 -40.86 -7.32 24.96
CA PRO A 88 -39.97 -6.23 25.26
C PRO A 88 -38.85 -6.20 24.25
N ALA A 89 -38.64 -5.06 23.60
CA ALA A 89 -37.55 -4.84 22.67
C ALA A 89 -36.25 -5.26 23.38
N ARG A 90 -35.61 -6.36 22.94
CA ARG A 90 -34.26 -6.70 23.34
C ARG A 90 -33.41 -5.50 22.96
N GLY A 91 -32.83 -4.83 23.95
CA GLY A 91 -31.87 -3.74 23.71
C GLY A 91 -30.83 -4.23 22.71
N VAL A 92 -30.53 -3.45 21.69
CA VAL A 92 -29.44 -3.76 20.73
C VAL A 92 -28.16 -3.77 21.55
N MET A 93 -27.58 -4.96 21.75
CA MET A 93 -26.32 -5.12 22.47
C MET A 93 -25.20 -4.46 21.65
N GLU A 94 -24.50 -3.54 22.24
CA GLU A 94 -23.35 -2.89 21.62
C GLU A 94 -22.16 -3.87 21.60
N LEU A 95 -21.49 -3.98 20.45
CA LEU A 95 -20.36 -4.91 20.26
C LEU A 95 -19.24 -4.68 21.29
N ARG A 96 -19.07 -3.43 21.77
CA ARG A 96 -18.09 -3.05 22.82
C ARG A 96 -18.39 -3.67 24.20
N GLU A 97 -19.61 -4.10 24.44
CA GLU A 97 -20.05 -4.70 25.71
C GLU A 97 -19.85 -6.21 25.73
N LEU A 98 -19.57 -6.80 24.55
CA LEU A 98 -19.36 -8.23 24.39
C LEU A 98 -17.87 -8.55 24.29
N ASP A 99 -17.39 -9.42 25.17
CA ASP A 99 -16.07 -10.02 25.05
C ASP A 99 -16.08 -11.01 23.87
N LEU A 100 -15.40 -10.64 22.77
CA LEU A 100 -15.40 -11.43 21.53
C LEU A 100 -14.80 -12.84 21.70
N ASN A 101 -13.95 -13.05 22.72
CA ASN A 101 -13.42 -14.39 23.02
C ASN A 101 -14.53 -15.38 23.42
N LEU A 102 -15.63 -14.86 23.99
CA LEU A 102 -16.77 -15.70 24.32
C LEU A 102 -17.44 -16.31 23.08
N LEU A 103 -17.36 -15.63 21.93
CA LEU A 103 -17.89 -16.15 20.66
C LEU A 103 -17.10 -17.36 20.14
N LEU A 104 -15.79 -17.42 20.46
CA LEU A 104 -14.98 -18.62 20.14
C LEU A 104 -15.46 -19.83 20.94
N VAL A 105 -15.76 -19.63 22.23
CA VAL A 105 -16.33 -20.68 23.09
C VAL A 105 -17.72 -21.12 22.60
N PHE A 106 -18.56 -20.17 22.23
CA PHE A 106 -19.88 -20.46 21.64
C PHE A 106 -19.77 -21.30 20.37
N ASN A 107 -18.93 -20.89 19.42
CA ASN A 107 -18.73 -21.61 18.17
C ASN A 107 -18.15 -23.02 18.39
N GLN A 108 -17.21 -23.18 19.33
CA GLN A 108 -16.65 -24.48 19.64
C GLN A 108 -17.66 -25.41 20.30
N LEU A 109 -18.51 -24.90 21.19
CA LEU A 109 -19.60 -25.69 21.82
C LEU A 109 -20.66 -26.13 20.81
N LEU A 110 -20.93 -25.37 19.75
CA LEU A 110 -21.82 -25.81 18.66
C LEU A 110 -21.27 -27.03 17.92
N ILE A 111 -19.94 -27.10 17.78
CA ILE A 111 -19.25 -28.20 17.08
C ILE A 111 -19.17 -29.44 17.98
N ASP A 112 -18.62 -29.29 19.18
CA ASP A 112 -18.22 -30.40 20.07
C ASP A 112 -19.37 -30.93 20.90
N ARG A 113 -20.37 -30.10 21.21
CA ARG A 113 -21.54 -30.42 22.06
C ARG A 113 -21.19 -30.95 23.45
N ARG A 114 -19.94 -30.78 23.88
CA ARG A 114 -19.40 -31.19 25.21
C ARG A 114 -18.44 -30.15 25.71
N VAL A 115 -18.63 -29.74 26.97
CA VAL A 115 -17.78 -28.72 27.60
C VAL A 115 -16.33 -29.19 27.72
N SER A 116 -16.12 -30.50 28.06
CA SER A 116 -14.78 -31.07 28.15
C SER A 116 -14.02 -31.00 26.82
N THR A 117 -14.64 -31.50 25.74
CA THR A 117 -14.04 -31.52 24.41
C THR A 117 -13.78 -30.10 23.87
N ALA A 118 -14.74 -29.19 24.11
CA ALA A 118 -14.55 -27.78 23.75
C ALA A 118 -13.41 -27.12 24.53
N ALA A 119 -13.21 -27.50 25.79
CA ALA A 119 -12.09 -27.02 26.57
C ALA A 119 -10.76 -27.50 26.01
N ASP A 120 -10.66 -28.81 25.73
CA ASP A 120 -9.46 -29.41 25.13
C ASP A 120 -9.11 -28.73 23.77
N ASN A 121 -10.10 -28.57 22.87
CA ASN A 121 -9.92 -27.98 21.54
C ASN A 121 -9.59 -26.47 21.58
N LEU A 122 -9.95 -25.75 22.64
CA LEU A 122 -9.63 -24.35 22.85
C LEU A 122 -8.38 -24.14 23.73
N GLU A 123 -7.72 -25.20 24.16
CA GLU A 123 -6.60 -25.15 25.13
C GLU A 123 -6.97 -24.41 26.42
N LEU A 124 -8.22 -24.57 26.87
CA LEU A 124 -8.77 -23.98 28.06
C LEU A 124 -9.12 -25.06 29.13
N THR A 125 -9.33 -24.63 30.38
CA THR A 125 -9.89 -25.51 31.38
C THR A 125 -11.41 -25.58 31.27
N GLN A 126 -12.04 -26.73 31.67
CA GLN A 126 -13.50 -26.86 31.69
C GLN A 126 -14.20 -25.78 32.55
N PRO A 127 -13.67 -25.37 33.72
CA PRO A 127 -14.22 -24.24 34.49
C PRO A 127 -14.17 -22.92 33.69
N ALA A 128 -13.12 -22.68 32.89
CA ALA A 128 -13.02 -21.48 32.06
C ALA A 128 -14.10 -21.45 30.99
N VAL A 129 -14.31 -22.56 30.26
CA VAL A 129 -15.40 -22.70 29.27
C VAL A 129 -16.76 -22.52 29.88
N SER A 130 -17.01 -23.14 31.10
CA SER A 130 -18.26 -23.01 31.81
C SER A 130 -18.54 -21.57 32.27
N ASN A 131 -17.51 -20.84 32.73
CA ASN A 131 -17.62 -19.43 33.08
C ASN A 131 -17.86 -18.54 31.84
N ALA A 132 -17.18 -18.81 30.72
CA ALA A 132 -17.41 -18.13 29.47
C ALA A 132 -18.86 -18.29 28.99
N LEU A 133 -19.38 -19.52 29.02
CA LEU A 133 -20.79 -19.80 28.69
C LEU A 133 -21.75 -19.07 29.63
N LYS A 134 -21.47 -19.03 30.95
CA LYS A 134 -22.29 -18.28 31.89
C LYS A 134 -22.33 -16.79 31.59
N ARG A 135 -21.19 -16.20 31.25
CA ARG A 135 -21.09 -14.79 30.85
C ARG A 135 -21.89 -14.52 29.56
N LEU A 136 -21.79 -15.41 28.56
CA LEU A 136 -22.58 -15.32 27.33
C LEU A 136 -24.08 -15.40 27.58
N ARG A 137 -24.54 -16.31 28.41
CA ARG A 137 -25.94 -16.44 28.84
C ARG A 137 -26.46 -15.14 29.39
N THR A 138 -25.70 -14.55 30.33
CA THR A 138 -26.04 -13.26 30.92
C THR A 138 -26.10 -12.16 29.88
N ALA A 139 -25.09 -12.08 28.99
CA ALA A 139 -24.96 -11.03 27.97
C ALA A 139 -26.09 -11.11 26.92
N LEU A 140 -26.43 -12.33 26.47
CA LEU A 140 -27.44 -12.55 25.44
C LEU A 140 -28.84 -12.84 26.00
N ASN A 141 -28.98 -12.90 27.30
CA ASN A 141 -30.24 -13.24 28.00
C ASN A 141 -30.91 -14.48 27.40
N ASP A 142 -30.11 -15.54 27.20
CA ASP A 142 -30.57 -16.85 26.67
C ASP A 142 -29.66 -17.96 27.23
N GLU A 143 -30.21 -19.15 27.46
CA GLU A 143 -29.44 -20.31 27.95
C GLU A 143 -28.42 -20.81 26.92
N LEU A 144 -28.59 -20.51 25.65
CA LEU A 144 -27.77 -20.85 24.48
C LEU A 144 -27.60 -22.37 24.29
N PHE A 145 -27.34 -23.10 25.33
CA PHE A 145 -27.20 -24.55 25.31
C PHE A 145 -27.90 -25.17 26.53
N VAL A 146 -28.69 -26.20 26.29
CA VAL A 146 -29.31 -27.01 27.30
C VAL A 146 -28.63 -28.38 27.38
N ARG A 147 -28.45 -28.89 28.58
CA ARG A 147 -27.84 -30.21 28.79
C ARG A 147 -28.88 -31.30 28.56
N THR A 148 -28.59 -32.23 27.65
CA THR A 148 -29.40 -33.42 27.33
C THR A 148 -28.58 -34.69 27.51
N TYR A 149 -29.17 -35.84 27.32
CA TYR A 149 -28.45 -37.12 27.27
C TYR A 149 -27.48 -37.22 26.07
N GLN A 150 -27.69 -36.43 25.04
CA GLN A 150 -26.83 -36.38 23.85
C GLN A 150 -25.71 -35.32 24.00
N GLY A 151 -25.72 -34.50 25.07
CA GLY A 151 -24.74 -33.45 25.31
C GLY A 151 -25.37 -32.07 25.44
N MET A 152 -24.65 -31.06 24.99
CA MET A 152 -25.07 -29.65 25.00
C MET A 152 -25.81 -29.34 23.71
N GLU A 153 -27.14 -29.25 23.79
CA GLU A 153 -27.96 -28.94 22.61
C GLU A 153 -28.26 -27.45 22.53
N PRO A 154 -28.06 -26.80 21.36
CA PRO A 154 -28.29 -25.38 21.18
C PRO A 154 -29.77 -25.02 21.22
N THR A 155 -30.11 -23.90 21.88
CA THR A 155 -31.44 -23.31 21.84
C THR A 155 -31.81 -22.84 20.42
N PRO A 156 -33.09 -22.58 20.13
CA PRO A 156 -33.49 -21.98 18.86
C PRO A 156 -32.77 -20.66 18.56
N TYR A 157 -32.52 -19.85 19.60
CA TYR A 157 -31.77 -18.61 19.47
C TYR A 157 -30.28 -18.85 19.17
N ALA A 158 -29.65 -19.79 19.87
CA ALA A 158 -28.27 -20.16 19.57
C ALA A 158 -28.11 -20.69 18.13
N ARG A 159 -29.09 -21.44 17.62
CA ARG A 159 -29.07 -21.89 16.21
C ARG A 159 -29.15 -20.73 15.20
N GLN A 160 -29.92 -19.68 15.51
CA GLN A 160 -29.97 -18.48 14.67
C GLN A 160 -28.65 -17.71 14.65
N LEU A 161 -27.90 -17.74 15.75
CA LEU A 161 -26.59 -17.09 15.88
C LEU A 161 -25.44 -17.91 15.27
N ALA A 162 -25.62 -19.20 15.06
CA ALA A 162 -24.55 -20.14 14.68
C ALA A 162 -23.83 -19.71 13.39
N GLU A 163 -24.56 -19.52 12.32
CA GLU A 163 -23.99 -19.15 11.02
C GLU A 163 -23.38 -17.76 11.00
N PRO A 164 -24.05 -16.67 11.48
CA PRO A 164 -23.47 -15.35 11.53
C PRO A 164 -22.19 -15.27 12.37
N ILE A 165 -22.12 -15.96 13.50
CA ILE A 165 -20.95 -15.98 14.38
C ILE A 165 -19.80 -16.75 13.71
N ALA A 166 -20.07 -17.92 13.12
CA ALA A 166 -19.05 -18.69 12.43
C ALA A 166 -18.44 -17.90 11.25
N LEU A 167 -19.27 -17.21 10.47
CA LEU A 167 -18.82 -16.34 9.37
C LEU A 167 -17.97 -15.17 9.88
N ALA A 168 -18.38 -14.51 10.96
CA ALA A 168 -17.61 -13.42 11.57
C ALA A 168 -16.22 -13.89 12.04
N ILE A 169 -16.16 -15.03 12.74
CA ILE A 169 -14.90 -15.64 13.22
C ILE A 169 -14.01 -15.99 12.03
N GLN A 170 -14.58 -16.60 10.97
CA GLN A 170 -13.83 -16.96 9.77
C GLN A 170 -13.29 -15.71 9.07
N THR A 171 -14.11 -14.67 8.92
CA THR A 171 -13.69 -13.39 8.33
C THR A 171 -12.54 -12.76 9.10
N LEU A 172 -12.60 -12.78 10.44
CA LEU A 172 -11.52 -12.28 11.28
C LEU A 172 -10.23 -13.12 11.13
N ARG A 173 -10.35 -14.46 11.12
CA ARG A 173 -9.21 -15.35 10.89
C ARG A 173 -8.56 -15.08 9.53
N ASP A 174 -9.37 -14.95 8.48
CA ASP A 174 -8.87 -14.66 7.14
C ASP A 174 -8.19 -13.29 7.07
N ALA A 175 -8.73 -12.28 7.74
CA ALA A 175 -8.13 -10.96 7.80
C ALA A 175 -6.78 -10.97 8.54
N LEU A 176 -6.67 -11.73 9.63
CA LEU A 176 -5.46 -11.85 10.43
C LEU A 176 -4.40 -12.74 9.75
N SER A 177 -4.81 -13.81 9.08
CA SER A 177 -3.89 -14.72 8.40
C SER A 177 -3.39 -14.20 7.04
N ARG A 178 -4.09 -13.26 6.41
CA ARG A 178 -3.65 -12.63 5.15
C ARG A 178 -2.38 -11.78 5.30
N GLN A 179 -1.97 -11.45 6.54
CA GLN A 179 -0.76 -10.66 6.76
C GLN A 179 0.55 -11.40 6.43
N ASP A 180 0.56 -12.73 6.36
CA ASP A 180 1.83 -13.49 6.27
C ASP A 180 2.12 -14.16 4.93
N ARG A 181 1.24 -14.07 3.92
CA ARG A 181 1.45 -14.75 2.64
C ARG A 181 1.26 -13.81 1.46
N PHE A 182 2.35 -13.52 0.79
CA PHE A 182 2.35 -12.96 -0.57
C PHE A 182 2.51 -14.13 -1.54
N ASP A 183 1.53 -14.32 -2.43
CA ASP A 183 1.62 -15.28 -3.52
C ASP A 183 1.96 -14.54 -4.82
N PRO A 184 3.22 -14.57 -5.26
CA PRO A 184 3.65 -13.82 -6.43
C PRO A 184 3.01 -14.33 -7.73
N LEU A 185 2.72 -15.64 -7.85
CA LEU A 185 2.15 -16.22 -9.08
C LEU A 185 0.71 -15.75 -9.34
N ASN A 186 -0.06 -15.52 -8.28
CA ASN A 186 -1.46 -15.10 -8.36
C ASN A 186 -1.68 -13.62 -8.02
N CYS A 187 -0.61 -12.82 -7.95
CA CYS A 187 -0.68 -11.41 -7.59
C CYS A 187 -0.74 -10.52 -8.83
N ASN A 188 -1.68 -9.56 -8.83
CA ASN A 188 -1.83 -8.51 -9.86
C ASN A 188 -1.42 -7.14 -9.32
N ARG A 189 -0.40 -7.09 -8.45
CA ARG A 189 0.05 -5.86 -7.81
C ARG A 189 0.95 -5.04 -8.74
N ARG A 190 0.75 -3.72 -8.73
CA ARG A 190 1.70 -2.77 -9.29
C ARG A 190 2.68 -2.33 -8.22
N PHE A 191 3.98 -2.52 -8.47
CA PHE A 191 5.04 -1.99 -7.64
C PHE A 191 5.59 -0.70 -8.23
N THR A 192 5.81 0.30 -7.40
CA THR A 192 6.45 1.56 -7.79
C THR A 192 7.84 1.63 -7.21
N MET A 193 8.84 1.84 -8.05
CA MET A 193 10.25 1.93 -7.64
C MET A 193 10.84 3.28 -8.05
N ALA A 194 11.53 3.94 -7.13
CA ALA A 194 12.23 5.18 -7.42
C ALA A 194 13.71 4.91 -7.70
N MET A 195 14.22 5.43 -8.82
CA MET A 195 15.61 5.29 -9.23
C MET A 195 16.01 6.35 -10.26
N THR A 196 17.29 6.39 -10.61
CA THR A 196 17.78 7.20 -11.72
C THR A 196 17.64 6.47 -13.05
N ASP A 197 17.82 7.18 -14.18
CA ASP A 197 17.84 6.61 -15.53
C ASP A 197 18.88 5.50 -15.71
N ILE A 198 20.07 5.63 -15.13
CA ILE A 198 21.06 4.53 -15.13
C ILE A 198 20.61 3.33 -14.29
N GLY A 199 19.83 3.57 -13.26
CA GLY A 199 19.20 2.49 -12.47
C GLY A 199 18.19 1.73 -13.35
N GLU A 200 17.37 2.42 -14.11
CA GLU A 200 16.43 1.79 -15.05
C GLU A 200 17.17 0.94 -16.11
N ILE A 201 18.21 1.49 -16.74
CA ILE A 201 19.03 0.77 -17.72
C ILE A 201 19.62 -0.52 -17.12
N TYR A 202 20.08 -0.46 -15.86
CA TYR A 202 20.76 -1.58 -15.23
C TYR A 202 19.82 -2.61 -14.60
N PHE A 203 18.79 -2.15 -13.88
CA PHE A 203 17.94 -3.05 -13.08
C PHE A 203 16.76 -3.60 -13.87
N MET A 204 16.11 -2.77 -14.71
CA MET A 204 14.82 -3.15 -15.29
C MET A 204 14.87 -4.36 -16.21
N PRO A 205 15.84 -4.53 -17.13
CA PRO A 205 15.84 -5.69 -18.01
C PRO A 205 15.80 -7.02 -17.23
N ARG A 206 16.73 -7.22 -16.32
CA ARG A 206 16.80 -8.46 -15.52
C ARG A 206 15.63 -8.62 -14.55
N LEU A 207 15.13 -7.52 -13.98
CA LEU A 207 13.97 -7.57 -13.09
C LEU A 207 12.71 -7.97 -13.87
N MET A 208 12.51 -7.45 -15.08
CA MET A 208 11.35 -7.81 -15.91
C MET A 208 11.38 -9.26 -16.37
N ASP A 209 12.55 -9.80 -16.71
CA ASP A 209 12.72 -11.22 -17.03
C ASP A 209 12.32 -12.08 -15.81
N ALA A 210 12.83 -11.75 -14.63
CA ALA A 210 12.50 -12.48 -13.40
C ALA A 210 11.02 -12.35 -12.99
N LEU A 211 10.40 -11.21 -13.24
CA LEU A 211 8.97 -11.00 -12.98
C LEU A 211 8.09 -11.81 -13.93
N ALA A 212 8.47 -11.91 -15.21
CA ALA A 212 7.74 -12.72 -16.18
C ALA A 212 7.64 -14.21 -15.74
N GLU A 213 8.68 -14.71 -15.08
CA GLU A 213 8.72 -16.10 -14.59
C GLU A 213 8.06 -16.26 -13.22
N ARG A 214 8.36 -15.34 -12.28
CA ARG A 214 8.04 -15.53 -10.86
C ARG A 214 6.77 -14.82 -10.39
N ALA A 215 6.32 -13.78 -11.12
CA ALA A 215 5.14 -12.97 -10.77
C ALA A 215 4.50 -12.36 -12.03
N PRO A 216 3.98 -13.18 -12.96
CA PRO A 216 3.55 -12.73 -14.28
C PRO A 216 2.41 -11.71 -14.27
N GLY A 217 1.60 -11.68 -13.22
CA GLY A 217 0.53 -10.69 -13.04
C GLY A 217 0.98 -9.36 -12.43
N CYS A 218 2.21 -9.29 -11.89
CA CYS A 218 2.73 -8.08 -11.30
C CYS A 218 3.29 -7.11 -12.36
N SER A 219 3.21 -5.82 -12.06
CA SER A 219 3.78 -4.77 -12.92
C SER A 219 4.69 -3.83 -12.14
N ILE A 220 5.67 -3.23 -12.83
CA ILE A 220 6.57 -2.22 -12.28
C ILE A 220 6.24 -0.86 -12.87
N SER A 221 6.31 0.17 -12.04
CA SER A 221 6.34 1.57 -12.44
C SER A 221 7.60 2.20 -11.86
N THR A 222 8.37 2.88 -12.66
CA THR A 222 9.53 3.63 -12.18
C THR A 222 9.20 5.10 -12.01
N LEU A 223 9.83 5.74 -11.03
CA LEU A 223 9.79 7.18 -10.79
C LEU A 223 11.22 7.68 -10.59
N ARG A 224 11.46 8.93 -10.99
CA ARG A 224 12.74 9.56 -10.69
C ARG A 224 12.89 9.84 -9.19
N ASN A 225 14.10 9.69 -8.69
CA ASN A 225 14.45 10.12 -7.36
C ASN A 225 14.29 11.64 -7.25
N ASN A 226 13.25 12.10 -6.57
CA ASN A 226 13.05 13.50 -6.20
C ASN A 226 13.08 13.58 -4.67
N ALA A 227 14.09 14.27 -4.11
CA ALA A 227 14.30 14.33 -2.65
C ALA A 227 13.08 14.85 -1.90
N ASP A 228 12.36 15.81 -2.49
CA ASP A 228 11.22 16.48 -1.83
C ASP A 228 10.01 15.54 -1.64
N THR A 229 9.81 14.58 -2.55
CA THR A 229 8.64 13.70 -2.54
C THR A 229 8.98 12.23 -2.26
N LEU A 230 10.27 11.86 -2.33
CA LEU A 230 10.71 10.47 -2.19
C LEU A 230 10.44 9.91 -0.78
N ALA A 231 10.80 10.67 0.24
CA ALA A 231 10.62 10.26 1.63
C ALA A 231 9.13 10.06 1.96
N GLU A 232 8.28 11.01 1.57
CA GLU A 232 6.83 10.92 1.74
C GLU A 232 6.23 9.76 0.95
N GLY A 233 6.63 9.59 -0.32
CA GLY A 233 6.18 8.50 -1.17
C GLY A 233 6.51 7.11 -0.62
N LEU A 234 7.68 6.94 -0.01
CA LEU A 234 8.06 5.71 0.69
C LEU A 234 7.27 5.52 1.99
N GLN A 235 7.01 6.61 2.73
CA GLN A 235 6.28 6.57 4.00
C GLN A 235 4.80 6.22 3.81
N ASN A 236 4.15 6.79 2.80
CA ASN A 236 2.72 6.54 2.52
C ASN A 236 2.46 5.31 1.64
N GLY A 237 3.51 4.69 1.09
CA GLY A 237 3.44 3.48 0.26
C GLY A 237 3.15 3.71 -1.23
N ALA A 238 3.11 4.96 -1.67
CA ALA A 238 3.03 5.30 -3.09
C ALA A 238 4.30 4.83 -3.85
N ILE A 239 5.44 4.81 -3.14
CA ILE A 239 6.70 4.22 -3.59
C ILE A 239 7.01 3.03 -2.69
N ASN A 240 7.23 1.86 -3.29
CA ASN A 240 7.51 0.64 -2.55
C ASN A 240 9.00 0.51 -2.19
N LEU A 241 9.88 0.85 -3.13
CA LEU A 241 11.34 0.79 -2.98
C LEU A 241 11.99 1.98 -3.66
N ALA A 242 13.13 2.40 -3.14
CA ALA A 242 14.04 3.30 -3.85
C ALA A 242 15.42 2.66 -4.00
N VAL A 243 16.08 2.92 -5.13
CA VAL A 243 17.39 2.34 -5.44
C VAL A 243 18.36 3.46 -5.80
N GLY A 244 19.56 3.40 -5.24
CA GLY A 244 20.62 4.33 -5.57
C GLY A 244 21.50 4.73 -4.40
N LEU A 245 22.23 5.83 -4.58
CA LEU A 245 22.96 6.53 -3.55
C LEU A 245 22.09 7.69 -3.05
N LEU A 246 21.42 7.51 -1.91
CA LEU A 246 20.40 8.41 -1.36
C LEU A 246 20.73 8.79 0.08
N PRO A 247 21.76 9.63 0.31
CA PRO A 247 22.27 9.94 1.64
C PRO A 247 21.26 10.69 2.53
N HIS A 248 20.22 11.29 1.95
CA HIS A 248 19.17 12.01 2.67
C HIS A 248 18.12 11.09 3.33
N LEU A 249 18.03 9.83 2.92
CA LEU A 249 17.14 8.85 3.56
C LEU A 249 17.81 8.23 4.79
N GLN A 250 17.48 8.75 5.99
CA GLN A 250 18.09 8.32 7.25
C GLN A 250 17.06 7.74 8.22
N ALA A 251 16.57 8.53 9.16
CA ALA A 251 15.63 8.10 10.19
C ALA A 251 14.30 7.59 9.59
N GLY A 252 13.83 6.43 10.06
CA GLY A 252 12.59 5.81 9.57
C GLY A 252 12.74 4.97 8.30
N PHE A 253 13.93 4.93 7.70
CA PHE A 253 14.20 4.12 6.51
C PHE A 253 15.20 3.01 6.81
N PHE A 254 14.95 1.85 6.25
CA PHE A 254 15.92 0.77 6.18
C PHE A 254 16.65 0.84 4.85
N LYS A 255 17.91 0.42 4.86
CA LYS A 255 18.70 0.24 3.65
C LYS A 255 19.35 -1.13 3.62
N GLN A 256 19.53 -1.66 2.43
CA GLN A 256 20.28 -2.87 2.16
C GLN A 256 21.20 -2.62 0.97
N ARG A 257 22.49 -2.84 1.18
CA ARG A 257 23.47 -2.68 0.11
C ARG A 257 23.26 -3.77 -0.95
N LEU A 258 23.25 -3.37 -2.22
CA LEU A 258 23.25 -4.27 -3.36
C LEU A 258 24.67 -4.52 -3.83
N PHE A 259 25.42 -3.46 -4.15
CA PHE A 259 26.81 -3.59 -4.61
C PHE A 259 27.60 -2.29 -4.45
N HIS A 260 28.91 -2.41 -4.68
CA HIS A 260 29.78 -1.25 -4.87
C HIS A 260 30.24 -1.20 -6.32
N HIS A 261 30.44 0.01 -6.83
CA HIS A 261 31.18 0.21 -8.05
C HIS A 261 31.97 1.50 -8.02
N ARG A 262 32.84 1.66 -8.99
CA ARG A 262 33.74 2.80 -9.12
C ARG A 262 33.32 3.72 -10.26
N TYR A 263 33.91 4.87 -10.30
CA TYR A 263 33.84 5.77 -11.46
C TYR A 263 34.96 5.43 -12.43
N VAL A 264 34.68 5.63 -13.72
CA VAL A 264 35.60 5.52 -14.85
C VAL A 264 35.47 6.73 -15.74
N CYS A 265 36.46 6.96 -16.58
CA CYS A 265 36.36 7.95 -17.66
C CYS A 265 35.89 7.24 -18.94
N MET A 266 35.06 7.91 -19.74
CA MET A 266 34.52 7.39 -21.00
C MET A 266 34.62 8.45 -22.08
N CYS A 267 35.01 8.04 -23.31
CA CYS A 267 35.10 8.88 -24.49
C CYS A 267 34.80 8.06 -25.75
N ARG A 268 34.69 8.72 -26.92
CA ARG A 268 34.56 8.01 -28.19
C ARG A 268 35.82 7.19 -28.54
N LYS A 269 35.63 6.15 -29.33
CA LYS A 269 36.76 5.38 -29.89
C LYS A 269 37.66 6.29 -30.72
N GLY A 270 38.98 6.17 -30.54
CA GLY A 270 39.97 6.99 -31.20
C GLY A 270 40.09 8.44 -30.71
N HIS A 271 39.52 8.74 -29.56
CA HIS A 271 39.74 10.02 -28.82
C HIS A 271 41.25 10.18 -28.49
N PRO A 272 41.81 11.40 -28.56
CA PRO A 272 43.22 11.62 -28.20
C PRO A 272 43.64 11.10 -26.82
N ALA A 273 42.71 11.07 -25.85
CA ALA A 273 42.94 10.51 -24.52
C ALA A 273 43.29 9.02 -24.54
N THR A 274 42.94 8.26 -25.60
CA THR A 274 43.19 6.79 -25.66
C THR A 274 44.59 6.44 -26.19
N LYS A 275 45.37 7.42 -26.69
CA LYS A 275 46.71 7.15 -27.26
C LYS A 275 47.76 6.86 -26.23
N GLU A 276 47.63 7.39 -25.03
CA GLU A 276 48.57 7.30 -23.90
C GLU A 276 47.80 7.25 -22.60
N PRO A 277 48.41 6.79 -21.48
CA PRO A 277 47.76 6.81 -20.17
C PRO A 277 47.18 8.20 -19.83
N LEU A 278 45.98 8.22 -19.31
CA LEU A 278 45.28 9.44 -18.92
C LEU A 278 45.85 10.00 -17.62
N THR A 279 46.84 10.91 -17.73
CA THR A 279 47.40 11.64 -16.57
C THR A 279 46.41 12.71 -16.10
N LEU A 280 46.60 13.23 -14.90
CA LEU A 280 45.77 14.30 -14.35
C LEU A 280 45.83 15.57 -15.21
N GLU A 281 47.02 15.94 -15.69
CA GLU A 281 47.25 17.08 -16.58
C GLU A 281 46.45 16.91 -17.88
N ARG A 282 46.54 15.75 -18.53
CA ARG A 282 45.77 15.43 -19.75
C ARG A 282 44.27 15.40 -19.51
N PHE A 283 43.86 14.86 -18.36
CA PHE A 283 42.44 14.85 -17.99
C PHE A 283 41.88 16.27 -17.86
N CYS A 284 42.61 17.21 -17.21
CA CYS A 284 42.20 18.58 -17.11
C CYS A 284 42.27 19.37 -18.42
N SER A 285 43.10 18.94 -19.40
CA SER A 285 43.26 19.64 -20.68
C SER A 285 42.12 19.37 -21.68
N TYR A 286 41.32 18.30 -21.43
CA TYR A 286 40.17 17.98 -22.29
C TYR A 286 38.90 18.68 -21.85
N ASP A 287 37.96 18.82 -22.77
CA ASP A 287 36.60 19.28 -22.47
C ASP A 287 35.76 18.12 -21.86
N HIS A 288 34.93 18.44 -20.92
CA HIS A 288 34.13 17.45 -20.21
C HIS A 288 32.63 17.67 -20.36
N VAL A 289 31.89 16.58 -20.38
CA VAL A 289 30.44 16.57 -20.10
C VAL A 289 30.21 16.13 -18.65
N ARG A 290 29.41 16.87 -17.93
CA ARG A 290 29.00 16.59 -16.54
C ARG A 290 27.54 16.19 -16.47
N VAL A 291 27.22 15.16 -15.70
CA VAL A 291 25.85 14.79 -15.39
C VAL A 291 25.44 15.38 -14.03
N VAL A 292 24.50 16.31 -14.06
CA VAL A 292 23.95 16.93 -12.86
C VAL A 292 22.66 16.22 -12.48
N ALA A 293 22.79 15.01 -11.93
CA ALA A 293 21.66 14.24 -11.43
C ALA A 293 21.26 14.77 -10.05
N ALA A 294 20.35 15.73 -10.01
CA ALA A 294 19.87 16.35 -8.78
C ALA A 294 19.37 15.32 -7.76
N ASN A 295 19.61 15.59 -6.48
CA ASN A 295 19.15 14.75 -5.36
C ASN A 295 19.65 13.30 -5.37
N THR A 296 20.76 13.03 -6.05
CA THR A 296 21.47 11.76 -6.00
C THR A 296 22.89 11.96 -5.49
N GLY A 297 23.52 10.91 -5.00
CA GLY A 297 24.92 11.00 -4.59
C GLY A 297 25.95 11.10 -5.74
N HIS A 298 25.48 11.14 -6.99
CA HIS A 298 26.40 11.22 -8.15
C HIS A 298 27.19 12.52 -8.22
N GLY A 299 26.72 13.61 -7.59
CA GLY A 299 27.47 14.85 -7.46
C GLY A 299 28.68 14.78 -6.50
N GLU A 300 28.81 13.69 -5.73
CA GLU A 300 29.94 13.51 -4.80
C GLU A 300 31.28 13.44 -5.55
N VAL A 301 31.32 12.90 -6.77
CA VAL A 301 32.51 12.84 -7.59
C VAL A 301 32.99 14.25 -7.96
N ASP A 302 32.07 15.15 -8.32
CA ASP A 302 32.41 16.54 -8.65
C ASP A 302 32.91 17.31 -7.42
N THR A 303 32.26 17.09 -6.28
CA THR A 303 32.69 17.66 -4.99
C THR A 303 34.07 17.13 -4.59
N PHE A 304 34.32 15.85 -4.80
CA PHE A 304 35.64 15.23 -4.52
C PHE A 304 36.73 15.85 -5.41
N LEU A 305 36.49 15.92 -6.73
CA LEU A 305 37.42 16.50 -7.68
C LEU A 305 37.75 17.97 -7.33
N ALA A 306 36.73 18.77 -7.01
CA ALA A 306 36.91 20.16 -6.62
C ALA A 306 37.75 20.28 -5.31
N ARG A 307 37.51 19.42 -4.31
CA ARG A 307 38.33 19.38 -3.07
C ARG A 307 39.75 18.93 -3.32
N ALA A 308 40.00 18.10 -4.31
CA ALA A 308 41.32 17.67 -4.73
C ALA A 308 42.06 18.73 -5.60
N GLY A 309 41.43 19.88 -5.83
CA GLY A 309 42.01 20.94 -6.69
C GLY A 309 42.00 20.60 -8.18
N VAL A 310 41.19 19.65 -8.60
CA VAL A 310 41.09 19.20 -9.98
C VAL A 310 40.01 20.01 -10.70
N GLU A 311 40.44 20.96 -11.51
CA GLU A 311 39.56 21.77 -12.36
C GLU A 311 39.39 21.13 -13.73
N ARG A 312 38.15 20.91 -14.13
CA ARG A 312 37.77 20.38 -15.47
C ARG A 312 37.09 21.49 -16.28
N ASN A 313 37.41 21.55 -17.55
CA ASN A 313 36.65 22.42 -18.47
C ASN A 313 35.30 21.77 -18.79
N ILE A 314 34.23 22.13 -18.07
CA ILE A 314 32.88 21.62 -18.28
C ILE A 314 32.26 22.33 -19.49
N ARG A 315 32.24 21.67 -20.63
CA ARG A 315 31.68 22.18 -21.87
C ARG A 315 30.19 21.97 -22.01
N LEU A 316 29.68 20.92 -21.36
CA LEU A 316 28.28 20.53 -21.40
C LEU A 316 27.84 19.98 -20.05
N GLU A 317 26.65 20.39 -19.62
CA GLU A 317 25.94 19.81 -18.47
C GLU A 317 24.63 19.20 -18.94
N VAL A 318 24.33 17.97 -18.48
CA VAL A 318 23.09 17.27 -18.77
C VAL A 318 22.49 16.71 -17.50
N PRO A 319 21.13 16.63 -17.37
CA PRO A 319 20.50 16.10 -16.16
C PRO A 319 20.39 14.56 -16.15
N HIS A 320 20.81 13.87 -17.22
CA HIS A 320 20.58 12.44 -17.42
C HIS A 320 21.78 11.74 -17.99
N PHE A 321 22.04 10.51 -17.52
CA PHE A 321 23.11 9.66 -18.07
C PHE A 321 22.76 9.10 -19.46
N VAL A 322 21.48 8.83 -19.73
CA VAL A 322 21.04 8.22 -21.00
C VAL A 322 21.54 8.96 -22.24
N ALA A 323 21.72 10.29 -22.15
CA ALA A 323 22.21 11.09 -23.28
C ALA A 323 23.72 10.95 -23.54
N ILE A 324 24.49 10.52 -22.53
CA ILE A 324 25.98 10.54 -22.57
C ILE A 324 26.52 9.71 -23.75
N GLY A 325 26.00 8.49 -23.95
CA GLY A 325 26.47 7.63 -25.05
C GLY A 325 26.32 8.31 -26.42
N HIS A 326 25.17 8.95 -26.67
CA HIS A 326 24.89 9.66 -27.92
C HIS A 326 25.76 10.90 -28.11
N ILE A 327 26.09 11.60 -27.04
CA ILE A 327 26.93 12.79 -27.08
C ILE A 327 28.38 12.41 -27.33
N LEU A 328 28.91 11.46 -26.58
CA LEU A 328 30.33 11.10 -26.67
C LEU A 328 30.69 10.48 -28.04
N GLN A 329 29.82 9.71 -28.65
CA GLN A 329 30.12 9.11 -29.96
C GLN A 329 30.42 10.14 -31.05
N ARG A 330 30.00 11.40 -30.88
CA ARG A 330 30.10 12.48 -31.86
C ARG A 330 30.95 13.68 -31.44
N THR A 331 31.54 13.61 -30.24
CA THR A 331 32.32 14.73 -29.66
C THR A 331 33.62 14.26 -29.08
N ASP A 332 34.54 15.19 -28.87
CA ASP A 332 35.80 15.00 -28.16
C ASP A 332 35.66 15.32 -26.65
N LEU A 333 34.50 15.03 -26.09
CA LEU A 333 34.26 15.20 -24.64
C LEU A 333 34.67 13.94 -23.87
N LEU A 334 35.12 14.16 -22.62
CA LEU A 334 35.27 13.12 -21.63
C LEU A 334 34.07 13.13 -20.67
N ALA A 335 33.61 11.96 -20.25
CA ALA A 335 32.65 11.82 -19.16
C ALA A 335 33.24 11.00 -18.03
N THR A 336 33.02 11.45 -16.79
CA THR A 336 33.31 10.63 -15.59
C THR A 336 31.98 10.02 -15.14
N VAL A 337 31.86 8.69 -15.23
CA VAL A 337 30.59 7.97 -15.09
C VAL A 337 30.78 6.68 -14.27
N PRO A 338 29.70 6.11 -13.69
CA PRO A 338 29.77 4.80 -13.05
C PRO A 338 30.16 3.71 -14.03
N GLU A 339 31.06 2.80 -13.62
CA GLU A 339 31.64 1.75 -14.44
C GLU A 339 30.60 0.85 -15.13
N ARG A 340 29.55 0.40 -14.41
CA ARG A 340 28.50 -0.46 -14.97
C ARG A 340 27.72 0.23 -16.09
N PHE A 341 27.53 1.54 -15.97
CA PHE A 341 26.95 2.35 -17.06
C PHE A 341 27.91 2.47 -18.23
N ALA A 342 29.19 2.75 -17.97
CA ALA A 342 30.19 2.83 -19.02
C ALA A 342 30.24 1.53 -19.84
N SER A 343 30.29 0.36 -19.18
CA SER A 343 30.30 -0.95 -19.83
C SER A 343 29.06 -1.18 -20.71
N SER A 344 27.89 -0.69 -20.31
CA SER A 344 26.68 -0.78 -21.14
C SER A 344 26.72 0.10 -22.39
N CYS A 345 27.58 1.12 -22.42
CA CYS A 345 27.72 2.07 -23.51
C CYS A 345 28.85 1.74 -24.49
N GLU A 346 29.82 0.89 -24.12
CA GLU A 346 31.00 0.63 -24.96
C GLU A 346 30.64 0.13 -26.36
N GLN A 347 29.90 -0.98 -26.46
CA GLN A 347 29.57 -1.57 -27.77
C GLN A 347 28.50 -0.79 -28.52
N PRO A 348 27.36 -0.41 -27.93
CA PRO A 348 26.29 0.23 -28.66
C PRO A 348 26.67 1.59 -29.24
N PHE A 349 27.55 2.34 -28.56
CA PHE A 349 27.94 3.69 -28.99
C PHE A 349 29.39 3.78 -29.52
N GLY A 350 30.12 2.68 -29.55
CA GLY A 350 31.52 2.67 -29.98
C GLY A 350 32.43 3.53 -29.10
N LEU A 351 32.26 3.40 -27.79
CA LEU A 351 33.00 4.16 -26.78
C LEU A 351 34.18 3.38 -26.24
N THR A 352 35.08 4.07 -25.54
CA THR A 352 36.23 3.50 -24.85
C THR A 352 36.21 3.94 -23.41
N VAL A 353 36.42 2.99 -22.51
CA VAL A 353 36.52 3.21 -21.06
C VAL A 353 37.98 3.33 -20.68
N LEU A 354 38.32 4.33 -19.90
CA LEU A 354 39.67 4.61 -19.39
C LEU A 354 39.63 4.66 -17.85
N PRO A 355 40.70 4.22 -17.19
CA PRO A 355 40.83 4.46 -15.75
C PRO A 355 40.91 5.96 -15.47
N PRO A 356 40.32 6.45 -14.40
CA PRO A 356 40.49 7.85 -13.98
C PRO A 356 41.94 8.09 -13.54
N PRO A 357 42.49 9.32 -13.68
CA PRO A 357 43.89 9.60 -13.34
C PRO A 357 44.16 9.71 -11.84
N LEU A 358 43.13 9.57 -11.02
CA LEU A 358 43.20 9.58 -9.56
C LEU A 358 42.14 8.61 -8.99
N GLU A 359 42.38 8.15 -7.76
CA GLU A 359 41.44 7.28 -7.08
C GLU A 359 40.17 8.05 -6.67
N LEU A 360 39.05 7.72 -7.29
CA LEU A 360 37.74 8.32 -7.03
C LEU A 360 37.00 7.57 -5.92
N PRO A 361 36.05 8.22 -5.22
CA PRO A 361 35.24 7.58 -4.20
C PRO A 361 34.46 6.39 -4.79
N LYS A 362 34.35 5.32 -4.03
CA LYS A 362 33.49 4.19 -4.41
C LYS A 362 32.03 4.57 -4.22
N ILE A 363 31.19 4.07 -5.11
CA ILE A 363 29.74 4.26 -5.07
C ILE A 363 29.12 3.06 -4.36
N GLU A 364 28.33 3.31 -3.33
CA GLU A 364 27.52 2.29 -2.67
C GLU A 364 26.07 2.39 -3.15
N ILE A 365 25.59 1.40 -3.87
CA ILE A 365 24.20 1.35 -4.34
C ILE A 365 23.40 0.51 -3.35
N ASN A 366 22.37 1.16 -2.79
CA ASN A 366 21.51 0.58 -1.79
C ASN A 366 20.05 0.52 -2.29
N LEU A 367 19.35 -0.46 -1.76
CA LEU A 367 17.91 -0.56 -1.77
C LEU A 367 17.36 0.07 -0.49
N PHE A 368 16.33 0.94 -0.61
CA PHE A 368 15.71 1.64 0.52
C PHE A 368 14.23 1.36 0.59
N TRP A 369 13.69 1.28 1.81
CA TRP A 369 12.25 1.20 2.08
C TRP A 369 11.93 1.83 3.44
N HIS A 370 10.68 2.25 3.63
CA HIS A 370 10.25 2.79 4.90
C HIS A 370 9.96 1.69 5.93
N ALA A 371 10.26 1.93 7.21
CA ALA A 371 10.10 0.98 8.31
C ALA A 371 8.68 0.41 8.44
N ARG A 372 7.66 1.20 8.09
CA ARG A 372 6.25 0.79 8.08
C ARG A 372 5.99 -0.46 7.21
N TYR A 373 6.73 -0.61 6.11
CA TYR A 373 6.58 -1.73 5.16
C TYR A 373 7.62 -2.83 5.35
N ASN A 374 8.39 -2.77 6.44
CA ASN A 374 9.43 -3.76 6.69
C ASN A 374 8.90 -5.20 6.81
N LYS A 375 7.69 -5.35 7.36
CA LYS A 375 6.99 -6.64 7.50
C LYS A 375 5.97 -6.92 6.39
N ASP A 376 5.72 -5.98 5.45
CA ASP A 376 4.81 -6.20 4.32
C ASP A 376 5.35 -7.35 3.45
N PRO A 377 4.58 -8.44 3.26
CA PRO A 377 5.09 -9.64 2.57
C PRO A 377 5.46 -9.38 1.11
N ALA A 378 4.70 -8.52 0.41
CA ALA A 378 4.96 -8.19 -0.98
C ALA A 378 6.23 -7.32 -1.12
N ASN A 379 6.41 -6.36 -0.21
CA ASN A 379 7.63 -5.55 -0.18
C ASN A 379 8.86 -6.41 0.17
N ARG A 380 8.73 -7.35 1.12
CA ARG A 380 9.81 -8.30 1.45
C ARG A 380 10.19 -9.16 0.26
N TRP A 381 9.21 -9.70 -0.45
CA TRP A 381 9.44 -10.50 -1.64
C TRP A 381 10.18 -9.71 -2.72
N LEU A 382 9.73 -8.48 -3.03
CA LEU A 382 10.39 -7.64 -4.02
C LEU A 382 11.83 -7.29 -3.62
N ARG A 383 12.08 -6.97 -2.34
CA ARG A 383 13.44 -6.73 -1.82
C ARG A 383 14.34 -7.94 -1.98
N GLN A 384 13.82 -9.12 -1.63
CA GLN A 384 14.56 -10.36 -1.77
C GLN A 384 14.89 -10.64 -3.23
N LEU A 385 13.93 -10.48 -4.13
CA LEU A 385 14.16 -10.61 -5.57
C LEU A 385 15.24 -9.64 -6.07
N MET A 386 15.16 -8.37 -5.67
CA MET A 386 16.18 -7.37 -6.01
C MET A 386 17.58 -7.76 -5.46
N PHE A 387 17.64 -8.26 -4.24
CA PHE A 387 18.88 -8.71 -3.63
C PHE A 387 19.46 -9.94 -4.35
N GLU A 388 18.66 -10.96 -4.63
CA GLU A 388 19.07 -12.17 -5.36
C GLU A 388 19.62 -11.84 -6.77
N LEU A 389 19.00 -10.90 -7.47
CA LEU A 389 19.40 -10.56 -8.83
C LEU A 389 20.63 -9.65 -8.90
N PHE A 390 20.86 -8.79 -7.89
CA PHE A 390 21.78 -7.66 -8.03
C PHE A 390 22.81 -7.50 -6.91
N SER A 391 22.79 -8.33 -5.86
CA SER A 391 23.85 -8.30 -4.86
C SER A 391 25.15 -8.92 -5.41
N ASP A 392 26.31 -8.30 -5.01
CA ASP A 392 27.63 -8.86 -5.27
C ASP A 392 27.89 -10.09 -4.38
#